data_aff79fd8aa6bdc729d33f6edf1733df7
#
_entry.id   aff79fd8aa6bdc729d33f6edf1733df7
#
_cell.length_a   1.000
_cell.length_b   1.000
_cell.length_c   1.000
_cell.angle_alpha   90.00
_cell.angle_beta   90.00
_cell.angle_gamma   90.00
#
_symmetry.space_group_name_H-M   'P 1'
#
loop_
_entity.id
_entity.type
_entity.pdbx_description
1 polymer ?
#
loop_
_entity_poly.entity_id
_entity_poly.type
_entity_poly.pdbx_seq_one_letter_code
_entity_poly.pdbx_strand_id
1 'polypeptide(L)'
;MKKKDVLTVKNLSKIYSKNNSELVNALNNLNLDVKQGEIFGLLGPNGAGKSTFINILGGTVIKSKGNVNVWGYDLDKDPRQVRASLGIVPQEVNLDPFFNPRRLLELHAGMYGIKKKDRITDEILKLVSLEDNADSYARSLSGGCLLYTSPSPRD
;
A
#
# COMPACT_ATOMS: atom_id res chain seq x y z
N MET A 1 -24.69 13.13 -6.64
CA MET A 1 -23.94 12.16 -7.46
C MET A 1 -23.64 10.92 -6.62
N LYS A 2 -23.89 9.70 -7.11
CA LYS A 2 -23.51 8.47 -6.40
C LYS A 2 -21.96 8.39 -6.42
N LYS A 3 -21.34 8.29 -5.24
CA LYS A 3 -19.89 8.07 -5.14
C LYS A 3 -19.55 6.71 -5.78
N LYS A 4 -18.50 6.67 -6.60
CA LYS A 4 -18.02 5.45 -7.26
C LYS A 4 -17.32 4.56 -6.23
N ASP A 5 -17.55 3.25 -6.29
CA ASP A 5 -16.80 2.29 -5.50
C ASP A 5 -15.37 2.19 -6.07
N VAL A 6 -14.39 2.41 -5.21
CA VAL A 6 -12.97 2.34 -5.58
C VAL A 6 -12.32 1.03 -5.17
N LEU A 7 -12.89 0.37 -4.17
CA LEU A 7 -12.53 -0.98 -3.78
C LEU A 7 -13.82 -1.77 -3.55
N THR A 8 -13.93 -2.92 -4.20
CA THR A 8 -15.03 -3.87 -4.01
C THR A 8 -14.43 -5.23 -3.71
N VAL A 9 -14.83 -5.82 -2.61
CA VAL A 9 -14.39 -7.15 -2.17
C VAL A 9 -15.62 -8.03 -1.97
N LYS A 10 -15.62 -9.20 -2.63
CA LYS A 10 -16.73 -10.16 -2.56
C LYS A 10 -16.23 -11.55 -2.22
N ASN A 11 -16.74 -12.10 -1.12
CA ASN A 11 -16.47 -13.45 -0.62
C ASN A 11 -14.98 -13.79 -0.56
N LEU A 12 -14.15 -12.80 -0.19
CA LEU A 12 -12.71 -12.96 -0.13
C LEU A 12 -12.33 -13.89 1.02
N SER A 13 -11.60 -14.96 0.68
CA SER A 13 -11.11 -15.92 1.65
C SER A 13 -9.63 -16.23 1.42
N LYS A 14 -8.90 -16.43 2.51
CA LYS A 14 -7.52 -16.88 2.49
C LYS A 14 -7.31 -17.96 3.54
N ILE A 15 -6.82 -19.10 3.07
CA ILE A 15 -6.44 -20.25 3.88
C ILE A 15 -4.94 -20.45 3.74
N TYR A 16 -4.25 -20.54 4.87
CA TYR A 16 -2.84 -20.94 4.93
C TYR A 16 -2.75 -22.40 5.38
N SER A 17 -1.84 -23.14 4.79
CA SER A 17 -1.45 -24.47 5.28
C SER A 17 -0.27 -24.32 6.23
N LYS A 18 -0.39 -24.83 7.43
CA LYS A 18 0.66 -24.90 8.44
C LYS A 18 1.06 -26.37 8.61
N ASN A 19 2.35 -26.68 8.42
CA ASN A 19 2.93 -28.01 8.64
C ASN A 19 2.16 -29.17 7.95
N ASN A 20 1.78 -29.02 6.69
CA ASN A 20 1.11 -30.01 5.83
C ASN A 20 -0.24 -30.58 6.31
N SER A 21 -0.76 -30.21 7.48
CA SER A 21 -1.98 -30.84 8.04
C SER A 21 -2.97 -29.83 8.65
N GLU A 22 -2.51 -28.69 9.14
CA GLU A 22 -3.38 -27.71 9.79
C GLU A 22 -3.71 -26.57 8.85
N LEU A 23 -5.00 -26.33 8.59
CA LEU A 23 -5.51 -25.23 7.78
C LEU A 23 -5.90 -24.06 8.66
N VAL A 24 -5.27 -22.92 8.44
CA VAL A 24 -5.60 -21.66 9.15
C VAL A 24 -6.39 -20.76 8.22
N ASN A 25 -7.64 -20.49 8.57
CA ASN A 25 -8.50 -19.53 7.89
C ASN A 25 -8.13 -18.10 8.31
N ALA A 26 -7.32 -17.40 7.54
CA ALA A 26 -6.92 -16.03 7.82
C ALA A 26 -8.00 -15.01 7.39
N LEU A 27 -8.74 -15.30 6.33
CA LEU A 27 -9.90 -14.55 5.88
C LEU A 27 -11.02 -15.53 5.52
N ASN A 28 -12.24 -15.24 5.94
CA ASN A 28 -13.41 -16.07 5.67
C ASN A 28 -14.57 -15.21 5.13
N ASN A 29 -14.85 -15.32 3.84
CA ASN A 29 -15.95 -14.65 3.14
C ASN A 29 -16.04 -13.14 3.43
N LEU A 30 -14.90 -12.44 3.45
CA LEU A 30 -14.87 -10.99 3.65
C LEU A 30 -15.58 -10.29 2.49
N ASN A 31 -16.53 -9.42 2.84
CA ASN A 31 -17.23 -8.55 1.91
C ASN A 31 -17.11 -7.12 2.41
N LEU A 32 -16.63 -6.21 1.56
CA LEU A 32 -16.60 -4.78 1.85
C LEU A 32 -16.52 -3.97 0.56
N ASP A 33 -17.02 -2.74 0.63
CA ASP A 33 -16.92 -1.76 -0.43
C ASP A 33 -16.43 -0.43 0.17
N VAL A 34 -15.45 0.20 -0.50
CA VAL A 34 -14.94 1.53 -0.14
C VAL A 34 -15.23 2.49 -1.29
N LYS A 35 -15.76 3.66 -0.97
CA LYS A 35 -16.15 4.67 -1.95
C LYS A 35 -15.08 5.73 -2.13
N GLN A 36 -15.06 6.35 -3.29
CA GLN A 36 -14.14 7.43 -3.60
C GLN A 36 -14.27 8.58 -2.58
N GLY A 37 -13.11 9.05 -2.07
CA GLY A 37 -13.05 10.14 -1.10
C GLY A 37 -13.48 9.74 0.31
N GLU A 38 -13.50 8.44 0.62
CA GLU A 38 -13.83 7.91 1.94
C GLU A 38 -12.54 7.54 2.70
N ILE A 39 -12.53 7.82 4.01
CA ILE A 39 -11.55 7.26 4.94
C ILE A 39 -12.20 6.04 5.57
N PHE A 40 -11.63 4.87 5.30
CA PHE A 40 -12.16 3.60 5.80
C PHE A 40 -11.22 3.00 6.88
N GLY A 41 -11.76 2.73 8.07
CA GLY A 41 -11.04 2.10 9.17
C GLY A 41 -11.20 0.59 9.18
N LEU A 42 -10.10 -0.16 9.10
CA LEU A 42 -10.09 -1.61 9.25
C LEU A 42 -9.58 -1.98 10.65
N LEU A 43 -10.49 -2.28 11.56
CA LEU A 43 -10.21 -2.57 12.96
C LEU A 43 -10.39 -4.04 13.29
N GLY A 44 -9.69 -4.53 14.30
CA GLY A 44 -9.81 -5.90 14.79
C GLY A 44 -8.57 -6.32 15.60
N PRO A 45 -8.67 -7.42 16.37
CA PRO A 45 -7.56 -7.94 17.18
C PRO A 45 -6.39 -8.43 16.30
N ASN A 46 -5.27 -8.76 16.94
CA ASN A 46 -4.17 -9.43 16.26
C ASN A 46 -4.63 -10.81 15.77
N GLY A 47 -4.23 -11.19 14.55
CA GLY A 47 -4.70 -12.43 13.93
C GLY A 47 -6.04 -12.31 13.18
N ALA A 48 -6.76 -11.19 13.24
CA ALA A 48 -8.03 -10.99 12.54
C ALA A 48 -7.94 -10.92 11.00
N GLY A 49 -6.76 -11.11 10.42
CA GLY A 49 -6.58 -11.13 8.97
C GLY A 49 -6.33 -9.76 8.32
N LYS A 50 -6.22 -8.66 9.08
CA LYS A 50 -6.00 -7.31 8.55
C LYS A 50 -4.79 -7.23 7.62
N SER A 51 -3.63 -7.67 8.09
CA SER A 51 -2.39 -7.69 7.28
C SER A 51 -2.49 -8.64 6.09
N THR A 52 -3.17 -9.78 6.25
CA THR A 52 -3.44 -10.70 5.13
C THR A 52 -4.26 -10.02 4.04
N PHE A 53 -5.29 -9.26 4.41
CA PHE A 53 -6.11 -8.51 3.46
C PHE A 53 -5.28 -7.45 2.71
N ILE A 54 -4.52 -6.62 3.43
CA ILE A 54 -3.63 -5.62 2.83
C ILE A 54 -2.60 -6.27 1.88
N ASN A 55 -2.00 -7.37 2.31
CA ASN A 55 -1.02 -8.11 1.51
C ASN A 55 -1.63 -8.74 0.24
N ILE A 56 -2.90 -9.12 0.28
CA ILE A 56 -3.62 -9.56 -0.94
C ILE A 56 -3.79 -8.39 -1.90
N LEU A 57 -4.20 -7.22 -1.42
CA LEU A 57 -4.31 -6.01 -2.26
C LEU A 57 -2.96 -5.62 -2.89
N GLY A 58 -1.88 -5.69 -2.10
CA GLY A 58 -0.51 -5.43 -2.56
C GLY A 58 0.08 -6.49 -3.49
N GLY A 59 -0.58 -7.65 -3.60
CA GLY A 59 -0.13 -8.75 -4.45
C GLY A 59 1.04 -9.57 -3.89
N THR A 60 1.36 -9.41 -2.59
CA THR A 60 2.36 -10.22 -1.88
C THR A 60 1.77 -11.54 -1.36
N VAL A 61 0.45 -11.62 -1.23
CA VAL A 61 -0.29 -12.82 -0.84
C VAL A 61 -1.35 -13.14 -1.89
N ILE A 62 -1.38 -14.38 -2.37
CA ILE A 62 -2.42 -14.85 -3.28
C ILE A 62 -3.64 -15.28 -2.45
N LYS A 63 -4.82 -14.75 -2.79
CA LYS A 63 -6.09 -15.16 -2.18
C LYS A 63 -6.43 -16.61 -2.51
N SER A 64 -7.23 -17.26 -1.66
CA SER A 64 -7.72 -18.62 -1.92
C SER A 64 -9.02 -18.62 -2.73
N LYS A 65 -9.93 -17.66 -2.43
CA LYS A 65 -11.24 -17.53 -3.11
C LYS A 65 -11.70 -16.06 -3.06
N GLY A 66 -12.76 -15.76 -3.83
CA GLY A 66 -13.42 -14.48 -3.85
C GLY A 66 -12.87 -13.52 -4.90
N ASN A 67 -13.50 -12.39 -5.06
CA ASN A 67 -13.19 -11.39 -6.07
C ASN A 67 -12.81 -10.07 -5.41
N VAL A 68 -11.79 -9.42 -5.96
CA VAL A 68 -11.35 -8.08 -5.53
C VAL A 68 -11.22 -7.21 -6.78
N ASN A 69 -11.83 -6.03 -6.71
CA ASN A 69 -11.75 -5.03 -7.76
C ASN A 69 -11.28 -3.71 -7.17
N VAL A 70 -10.29 -3.10 -7.79
CA VAL A 70 -9.72 -1.82 -7.37
C VAL A 70 -9.76 -0.85 -8.54
N TRP A 71 -10.46 0.26 -8.40
CA TRP A 71 -10.65 1.26 -9.44
C TRP A 71 -11.22 0.71 -10.76
N GLY A 72 -11.96 -0.40 -10.70
CA GLY A 72 -12.51 -1.08 -11.88
C GLY A 72 -11.60 -2.18 -12.43
N TYR A 73 -10.39 -2.35 -11.92
CA TYR A 73 -9.47 -3.42 -12.30
C TYR A 73 -9.65 -4.66 -11.43
N ASP A 74 -9.77 -5.81 -12.05
CA ASP A 74 -9.87 -7.10 -11.36
C ASP A 74 -8.46 -7.56 -10.90
N LEU A 75 -8.35 -7.96 -9.63
CA LEU A 75 -7.05 -8.35 -9.04
C LEU A 75 -6.41 -9.55 -9.75
N ASP A 76 -7.21 -10.48 -10.27
CA ASP A 76 -6.69 -11.68 -10.93
C ASP A 76 -6.34 -11.41 -12.40
N LYS A 77 -7.12 -10.56 -13.07
CA LYS A 77 -6.96 -10.27 -14.51
C LYS A 77 -5.96 -9.16 -14.77
N ASP A 78 -6.00 -8.13 -13.92
CA ASP A 78 -5.25 -6.87 -14.11
C ASP A 78 -4.34 -6.55 -12.92
N PRO A 79 -3.51 -7.51 -12.40
CA PRO A 79 -2.76 -7.33 -11.16
C PRO A 79 -1.75 -6.17 -11.22
N ARG A 80 -1.26 -5.80 -12.41
CA ARG A 80 -0.35 -4.65 -12.57
C ARG A 80 -1.08 -3.34 -12.39
N GLN A 81 -2.26 -3.18 -12.99
CA GLN A 81 -3.12 -2.01 -12.90
C GLN A 81 -3.62 -1.81 -11.46
N VAL A 82 -3.99 -2.91 -10.79
CA VAL A 82 -4.37 -2.87 -9.38
C VAL A 82 -3.22 -2.32 -8.53
N ARG A 83 -2.00 -2.86 -8.66
CA ARG A 83 -0.84 -2.37 -7.91
C ARG A 83 -0.48 -0.92 -8.25
N ALA A 84 -0.59 -0.53 -9.51
CA ALA A 84 -0.36 0.86 -9.93
C ALA A 84 -1.42 1.85 -9.39
N SER A 85 -2.59 1.34 -8.97
CA SER A 85 -3.68 2.13 -8.41
C SER A 85 -3.69 2.19 -6.88
N LEU A 86 -2.73 1.52 -6.22
CA LEU A 86 -2.64 1.42 -4.77
C LEU A 86 -1.32 1.98 -4.25
N GLY A 87 -1.37 2.71 -3.14
CA GLY A 87 -0.22 2.98 -2.29
C GLY A 87 -0.34 2.18 -1.00
N ILE A 88 0.73 1.49 -0.64
CA ILE A 88 0.81 0.74 0.61
C ILE A 88 1.97 1.26 1.42
N VAL A 89 1.66 1.80 2.59
CA VAL A 89 2.66 2.19 3.58
C VAL A 89 2.88 0.99 4.51
N PRO A 90 4.08 0.40 4.55
CA PRO A 90 4.36 -0.73 5.42
C PRO A 90 4.34 -0.30 6.90
N GLN A 91 3.99 -1.23 7.78
CA GLN A 91 3.99 -0.98 9.22
C GLN A 91 5.42 -0.79 9.76
N GLU A 92 6.39 -1.49 9.18
CA GLU A 92 7.80 -1.37 9.53
C GLU A 92 8.50 -0.49 8.50
N VAL A 93 9.37 0.37 8.99
CA VAL A 93 10.17 1.26 8.14
C VAL A 93 11.32 0.44 7.52
N ASN A 94 11.08 -0.12 6.34
CA ASN A 94 12.08 -0.87 5.56
C ASN A 94 12.76 0.07 4.55
N LEU A 95 13.41 1.12 5.06
CA LEU A 95 14.16 2.04 4.22
C LEU A 95 15.65 1.71 4.30
N ASP A 96 16.31 1.78 3.16
CA ASP A 96 17.78 1.67 3.12
C ASP A 96 18.38 2.86 3.89
N PRO A 97 19.15 2.61 4.96
CA PRO A 97 19.70 3.66 5.81
C PRO A 97 20.68 4.61 5.10
N PHE A 98 21.13 4.23 3.91
CA PHE A 98 22.06 5.02 3.08
C PHE A 98 21.36 5.94 2.08
N PHE A 99 20.04 5.87 1.96
CA PHE A 99 19.28 6.82 1.17
C PHE A 99 18.84 8.02 2.01
N ASN A 100 18.80 9.18 1.38
CA ASN A 100 18.13 10.36 1.94
C ASN A 100 16.69 10.49 1.39
N PRO A 101 15.80 11.27 2.03
CA PRO A 101 14.42 11.43 1.61
C PRO A 101 14.27 11.82 0.13
N ARG A 102 15.05 12.80 -0.32
CA ARG A 102 15.06 13.27 -1.71
C ARG A 102 15.35 12.14 -2.69
N ARG A 103 16.44 11.41 -2.47
CA ARG A 103 16.84 10.30 -3.34
C ARG A 103 15.82 9.18 -3.37
N LEU A 104 15.21 8.90 -2.22
CA LEU A 104 14.20 7.88 -2.11
C LEU A 104 12.96 8.24 -2.94
N LEU A 105 12.43 9.47 -2.79
CA LEU A 105 11.30 9.97 -3.58
C LEU A 105 11.63 9.95 -5.09
N GLU A 106 12.83 10.40 -5.47
CA GLU A 106 13.29 10.38 -6.86
C GLU A 106 13.37 8.95 -7.42
N LEU A 107 13.85 8.00 -6.64
CA LEU A 107 13.90 6.59 -7.02
C LEU A 107 12.49 6.04 -7.26
N HIS A 108 11.59 6.26 -6.30
CA HIS A 108 10.21 5.80 -6.39
C HIS A 108 9.49 6.43 -7.58
N ALA A 109 9.60 7.74 -7.78
CA ALA A 109 9.04 8.39 -8.96
C ALA A 109 9.55 7.76 -10.26
N GLY A 110 10.85 7.41 -10.30
CA GLY A 110 11.43 6.68 -11.42
C GLY A 110 10.84 5.29 -11.63
N MET A 111 10.58 4.53 -10.55
CA MET A 111 9.95 3.21 -10.62
C MET A 111 8.51 3.26 -11.16
N TYR A 112 7.78 4.35 -10.88
CA TYR A 112 6.46 4.62 -11.47
C TYR A 112 6.52 5.23 -12.88
N GLY A 113 7.71 5.44 -13.44
CA GLY A 113 7.89 5.97 -14.79
C GLY A 113 7.68 7.48 -14.89
N ILE A 114 7.64 8.21 -13.79
CA ILE A 114 7.48 9.67 -13.77
C ILE A 114 8.78 10.31 -14.27
N LYS A 115 8.66 11.09 -15.35
CA LYS A 115 9.81 11.79 -15.94
C LYS A 115 10.33 12.85 -14.97
N LYS A 116 11.64 13.08 -14.94
CA LYS A 116 12.28 14.04 -14.02
C LYS A 116 11.63 15.42 -13.97
N LYS A 117 11.21 15.94 -15.13
CA LYS A 117 10.57 17.25 -15.26
C LYS A 117 9.16 17.32 -14.63
N ASP A 118 8.53 16.18 -14.43
CA ASP A 118 7.15 16.06 -13.94
C ASP A 118 7.11 15.61 -12.47
N ARG A 119 8.28 15.51 -11.81
CA ARG A 119 8.40 15.10 -10.40
C ARG A 119 8.19 16.30 -9.49
N ILE A 120 7.44 16.09 -8.44
CA ILE A 120 7.11 17.08 -7.41
C ILE A 120 7.83 16.83 -6.09
N THR A 121 9.05 16.29 -6.15
CA THR A 121 9.85 15.88 -4.98
C THR A 121 9.98 16.99 -3.95
N ASP A 122 10.30 18.21 -4.37
CA ASP A 122 10.46 19.35 -3.45
C ASP A 122 9.13 19.77 -2.79
N GLU A 123 8.03 19.70 -3.55
CA GLU A 123 6.69 19.99 -3.04
C GLU A 123 6.26 18.97 -1.98
N ILE A 124 6.54 17.67 -2.22
CA ILE A 124 6.26 16.62 -1.25
C ILE A 124 7.09 16.83 0.02
N LEU A 125 8.40 17.08 -0.11
CA LEU A 125 9.28 17.34 1.03
C LEU A 125 8.77 18.52 1.87
N LYS A 126 8.32 19.58 1.22
CA LYS A 126 7.71 20.74 1.88
C LYS A 126 6.41 20.38 2.60
N LEU A 127 5.54 19.63 1.92
CA LEU A 127 4.24 19.23 2.48
C LEU A 127 4.38 18.42 3.77
N VAL A 128 5.44 17.61 3.88
CA VAL A 128 5.72 16.78 5.06
C VAL A 128 6.78 17.38 5.99
N SER A 129 7.16 18.64 5.78
CA SER A 129 8.16 19.37 6.60
C SER A 129 9.51 18.67 6.72
N LEU A 130 9.99 18.11 5.61
CA LEU A 130 11.29 17.44 5.51
C LEU A 130 12.31 18.21 4.66
N GLU A 131 12.06 19.47 4.32
CA GLU A 131 12.94 20.29 3.48
C GLU A 131 14.36 20.37 4.06
N ASP A 132 14.47 20.68 5.35
CA ASP A 132 15.77 20.82 6.05
C ASP A 132 16.52 19.49 6.19
N ASN A 133 15.80 18.38 6.10
CA ASN A 133 16.36 17.02 6.22
C ASN A 133 16.37 16.25 4.88
N ALA A 134 16.03 16.92 3.77
CA ALA A 134 15.87 16.31 2.46
C ALA A 134 17.08 15.49 2.01
N ASP A 135 18.28 15.97 2.34
CA ASP A 135 19.55 15.38 1.95
C ASP A 135 20.29 14.69 3.12
N SER A 136 19.66 14.59 4.30
CA SER A 136 20.17 13.86 5.47
C SER A 136 19.95 12.36 5.31
N TYR A 137 20.90 11.52 5.74
CA TYR A 137 20.73 10.07 5.67
C TYR A 137 19.55 9.59 6.52
N ALA A 138 18.79 8.62 6.02
CA ALA A 138 17.63 8.06 6.69
C ALA A 138 17.92 7.59 8.13
N ARG A 139 19.11 7.05 8.38
CA ARG A 139 19.56 6.61 9.72
C ARG A 139 19.62 7.73 10.76
N SER A 140 19.71 8.99 10.33
CA SER A 140 19.74 10.15 11.23
C SER A 140 18.36 10.74 11.50
N LEU A 141 17.32 10.22 10.84
CA LEU A 141 15.95 10.69 10.96
C LEU A 141 15.18 9.89 12.02
N SER A 142 14.20 10.54 12.66
CA SER A 142 13.27 9.84 13.54
C SER A 142 12.35 8.89 12.75
N GLY A 143 11.80 7.87 13.42
CA GLY A 143 10.89 6.92 12.77
C GLY A 143 9.67 7.58 12.11
N GLY A 144 9.16 8.70 12.65
CA GLY A 144 8.08 9.48 12.03
C GLY A 144 8.51 10.11 10.70
N CYS A 145 9.68 10.72 10.64
CA CYS A 145 10.22 11.30 9.40
C CYS A 145 10.38 10.25 8.30
N LEU A 146 10.76 9.03 8.65
CA LEU A 146 10.96 7.94 7.69
C LEU A 146 9.63 7.46 7.08
N LEU A 147 8.52 7.49 7.81
CA LEU A 147 7.21 7.14 7.28
C LEU A 147 6.75 8.12 6.18
N TYR A 148 7.06 9.41 6.30
CA TYR A 148 6.72 10.41 5.30
C TYR A 148 7.48 10.26 3.98
N THR A 149 8.57 9.50 3.96
CA THR A 149 9.30 9.21 2.72
C THR A 149 8.72 8.02 1.94
N SER A 150 7.67 7.37 2.46
CA SER A 150 6.97 6.29 1.75
C SER A 150 6.00 6.89 0.73
N PRO A 151 6.19 6.66 -0.58
CA PRO A 151 5.35 7.28 -1.59
C PRO A 151 3.96 6.65 -1.65
N SER A 152 2.98 7.50 -1.95
CA SER A 152 1.65 7.09 -2.37
C SER A 152 1.56 7.16 -3.90
N PRO A 153 0.87 6.23 -4.59
CA PRO A 153 0.73 6.28 -6.06
C PRO A 153 -0.12 7.44 -6.57
N ARG A 154 -0.58 8.33 -5.71
CA ARG A 154 -1.37 9.51 -6.08
C ARG A 154 -0.59 10.82 -6.02
N ASP A 155 0.69 10.76 -5.65
CA ASP A 155 1.56 11.93 -5.54
C ASP A 155 2.42 12.13 -6.79
#